data_01a2cf59fcfb8051c6a31ea025b3d2c9
#
_entry.id   01a2cf59fcfb8051c6a31ea025b3d2c9
#
_cell.length_a   1.000
_cell.length_b   1.000
_cell.length_c   1.000
_cell.angle_alpha   90.00
_cell.angle_beta   90.00
_cell.angle_gamma   90.00
#
_symmetry.space_group_name_H-M   'P 1'
#
loop_
_entity.id
_entity.type
_entity.pdbx_description
1 polymer ?
#
loop_
_entity_poly.entity_id
_entity_poly.type
_entity_poly.pdbx_seq_one_letter_code
_entity_poly.pdbx_strand_id
1 'polypeptide(L)'
;KVFHNAMYDVCWIRAVTGMKMKGRIVDTMIAASIIDENRFRYTLESLSKDYLQDEKYKYDLQEKTLNWSGGTVKDPMTNMHRLPASIVKEYAKQDVSLTLRLWNLFNKKLDEVLYIKPEDNSKKTCRNIFELETKLFPCLVDMKFKGVRIDVQKAKRLGKFLEGRRDKLLNIIKEKTNVDVQIWAAASIKKLLKNQKITDYKTTPKSEMPQLPKDFLRTHKNRFLRFVAKAREYDKAKNTFVDGLLDFVHNDRIHADINQIRSEKGGTVTGRFSMSNPNLQQIPSKGFIGKKMRELFIPEIGCEWGSFDYSQQEPRIVVHYALKINMPGTENLKEEFDKDDADFHQIVADMAKIPRKQAKVINLGLFYGMGKTKLQKELNLDENKATKLFQTYHAQVPFVRDLSQRLSKFASKNGLLFTLGDRFCRFDKWETRDKEWDPKINRFTEVELYATKEKAMNAYRLDQMEKYGKYIDPDCEHFEKHYARAFTYRAFNRLIQGSAADMTKKAMVDLYEKGIVPHIQIHDELCVSIRNKKERNMVHAAMENTIKLNIKNKVDYEFGPNWGTTNEE
;
A
#
# COMPACT_ATOMS: atom_id res chain seq x y z
N LYS A 1 -24.94 7.63 -12.85
CA LYS A 1 -25.40 6.45 -12.12
C LYS A 1 -24.70 6.40 -10.78
N VAL A 2 -25.42 6.09 -9.70
CA VAL A 2 -24.92 6.08 -8.33
C VAL A 2 -24.93 4.65 -7.81
N PHE A 3 -23.81 4.23 -7.24
CA PHE A 3 -23.60 2.90 -6.67
C PHE A 3 -22.99 2.99 -5.27
N HIS A 4 -23.01 1.88 -4.57
CA HIS A 4 -22.18 1.64 -3.41
C HIS A 4 -21.34 0.40 -3.64
N ASN A 5 -20.01 0.52 -3.71
CA ASN A 5 -19.08 -0.52 -4.18
C ASN A 5 -19.31 -0.90 -5.66
N ALA A 6 -19.34 0.12 -6.51
CA ALA A 6 -19.65 0.03 -7.94
C ALA A 6 -18.87 -1.08 -8.69
N MET A 7 -17.64 -1.39 -8.26
CA MET A 7 -16.81 -2.43 -8.88
C MET A 7 -17.52 -3.79 -8.87
N TYR A 8 -18.26 -4.10 -7.81
CA TYR A 8 -19.01 -5.34 -7.71
C TYR A 8 -20.15 -5.36 -8.74
N ASP A 9 -21.05 -4.40 -8.70
CA ASP A 9 -22.25 -4.39 -9.55
C ASP A 9 -21.92 -4.24 -11.04
N VAL A 10 -21.03 -3.30 -11.38
CA VAL A 10 -20.66 -3.03 -12.77
C VAL A 10 -19.96 -4.24 -13.41
N CYS A 11 -19.09 -4.91 -12.65
CA CYS A 11 -18.43 -6.12 -13.14
C CYS A 11 -19.42 -7.28 -13.30
N TRP A 12 -20.33 -7.49 -12.35
CA TRP A 12 -21.35 -8.53 -12.46
C TRP A 12 -22.31 -8.30 -13.63
N ILE A 13 -22.83 -7.08 -13.78
CA ILE A 13 -23.69 -6.71 -14.92
C ILE A 13 -22.98 -7.01 -16.22
N ARG A 14 -21.72 -6.59 -16.36
CA ARG A 14 -20.94 -6.84 -17.57
C ARG A 14 -20.66 -8.34 -17.81
N ALA A 15 -20.35 -9.09 -16.76
CA ALA A 15 -20.05 -10.52 -16.87
C ALA A 15 -21.27 -11.33 -17.30
N VAL A 16 -22.45 -11.02 -16.76
CA VAL A 16 -23.68 -11.78 -17.02
C VAL A 16 -24.36 -11.35 -18.32
N THR A 17 -24.36 -10.04 -18.62
CA THR A 17 -25.16 -9.50 -19.74
C THR A 17 -24.31 -9.06 -20.93
N GLY A 18 -22.99 -9.00 -20.81
CA GLY A 18 -22.08 -8.41 -21.79
C GLY A 18 -22.16 -6.87 -21.90
N MET A 19 -23.09 -6.23 -21.17
CA MET A 19 -23.31 -4.79 -21.28
C MET A 19 -22.20 -3.98 -20.64
N LYS A 20 -21.61 -3.07 -21.41
CA LYS A 20 -20.70 -2.04 -20.88
C LYS A 20 -21.49 -0.85 -20.43
N MET A 21 -21.35 -0.52 -19.14
CA MET A 21 -22.02 0.64 -18.57
C MET A 21 -21.37 1.93 -19.07
N LYS A 22 -22.16 2.81 -19.69
CA LYS A 22 -21.69 4.10 -20.24
C LYS A 22 -22.05 5.27 -19.31
N GLY A 23 -21.28 6.36 -19.44
CA GLY A 23 -21.47 7.61 -18.70
C GLY A 23 -20.87 7.57 -17.30
N ARG A 24 -21.06 8.64 -16.57
CA ARG A 24 -20.48 8.81 -15.24
C ARG A 24 -21.02 7.79 -14.24
N ILE A 25 -20.12 7.09 -13.58
CA ILE A 25 -20.39 6.14 -12.51
C ILE A 25 -19.86 6.73 -11.21
N VAL A 26 -20.73 6.95 -10.27
CA VAL A 26 -20.42 7.50 -8.94
C VAL A 26 -20.51 6.39 -7.92
N ASP A 27 -19.50 6.28 -7.07
CA ASP A 27 -19.45 5.30 -5.99
C ASP A 27 -19.41 6.00 -4.62
N THR A 28 -20.41 5.77 -3.80
CA THR A 28 -20.50 6.35 -2.45
C THR A 28 -19.47 5.79 -1.50
N MET A 29 -18.93 4.60 -1.74
CA MET A 29 -17.84 4.04 -0.96
C MET A 29 -16.52 4.79 -1.26
N ILE A 30 -16.27 5.13 -2.53
CA ILE A 30 -15.13 5.98 -2.92
C ILE A 30 -15.28 7.37 -2.31
N ALA A 31 -16.47 7.99 -2.42
CA ALA A 31 -16.73 9.31 -1.84
C ALA A 31 -16.47 9.32 -0.33
N ALA A 32 -17.01 8.33 0.40
CA ALA A 32 -16.82 8.22 1.84
C ALA A 32 -15.34 8.09 2.25
N SER A 33 -14.56 7.30 1.51
CA SER A 33 -13.13 7.10 1.82
C SER A 33 -12.26 8.33 1.52
N ILE A 34 -12.71 9.21 0.64
CA ILE A 34 -12.05 10.49 0.35
C ILE A 34 -12.45 11.54 1.38
N ILE A 35 -13.70 11.52 1.84
CA ILE A 35 -14.19 12.40 2.90
C ILE A 35 -13.54 12.06 4.24
N ASP A 36 -13.35 10.77 4.54
CA ASP A 36 -12.68 10.31 5.76
C ASP A 36 -11.92 8.99 5.49
N GLU A 37 -10.62 9.09 5.22
CA GLU A 37 -9.73 7.96 4.97
C GLU A 37 -9.34 7.20 6.24
N ASN A 38 -9.64 7.73 7.41
CA ASN A 38 -9.28 7.12 8.70
C ASN A 38 -10.34 6.12 9.20
N ARG A 39 -11.49 6.06 8.57
CA ARG A 39 -12.53 5.07 8.91
C ARG A 39 -12.02 3.65 8.71
N PHE A 40 -12.49 2.75 9.57
CA PHE A 40 -12.18 1.32 9.44
C PHE A 40 -13.13 0.62 8.47
N ARG A 41 -14.41 1.03 8.44
CA ARG A 41 -15.48 0.40 7.65
C ARG A 41 -16.17 1.40 6.73
N TYR A 42 -16.38 0.98 5.48
CA TYR A 42 -17.10 1.75 4.45
C TYR A 42 -18.30 0.96 3.89
N THR A 43 -18.85 -0.01 4.65
CA THR A 43 -20.07 -0.72 4.25
C THR A 43 -21.26 0.24 4.21
N LEU A 44 -22.24 -0.03 3.34
CA LEU A 44 -23.47 0.77 3.24
C LEU A 44 -24.15 0.93 4.60
N GLU A 45 -24.22 -0.17 5.36
CA GLU A 45 -24.76 -0.19 6.71
C GLU A 45 -24.02 0.75 7.67
N SER A 46 -22.67 0.65 7.75
CA SER A 46 -21.89 1.53 8.63
C SER A 46 -22.01 3.00 8.25
N LEU A 47 -22.01 3.29 6.95
CA LEU A 47 -22.14 4.67 6.47
C LEU A 47 -23.55 5.23 6.70
N SER A 48 -24.59 4.42 6.49
CA SER A 48 -25.97 4.85 6.73
C SER A 48 -26.24 5.11 8.20
N LYS A 49 -25.74 4.26 9.09
CA LYS A 49 -25.84 4.47 10.54
C LYS A 49 -25.15 5.76 10.97
N ASP A 50 -23.92 6.00 10.52
CA ASP A 50 -23.10 7.12 11.00
C ASP A 50 -23.47 8.46 10.35
N TYR A 51 -23.87 8.47 9.08
CA TYR A 51 -24.13 9.70 8.33
C TYR A 51 -25.61 10.04 8.15
N LEU A 52 -26.50 9.04 8.15
CA LEU A 52 -27.93 9.23 7.96
C LEU A 52 -28.75 8.95 9.22
N GLN A 53 -28.10 8.42 10.29
CA GLN A 53 -28.78 7.92 11.50
C GLN A 53 -29.86 6.90 11.19
N ASP A 54 -29.64 6.09 10.14
CA ASP A 54 -30.58 5.11 9.61
C ASP A 54 -29.91 3.73 9.63
N GLU A 55 -30.58 2.77 10.25
CA GLU A 55 -30.08 1.41 10.36
C GLU A 55 -30.65 0.54 9.25
N LYS A 56 -29.78 -0.27 8.64
CA LYS A 56 -30.19 -1.19 7.59
C LYS A 56 -30.84 -2.44 8.17
N TYR A 57 -32.06 -2.73 7.77
CA TYR A 57 -32.81 -3.91 8.20
C TYR A 57 -32.30 -5.18 7.53
N LYS A 58 -31.44 -5.90 8.22
CA LYS A 58 -30.87 -7.18 7.72
C LYS A 58 -31.42 -8.40 8.45
N TYR A 59 -31.81 -8.26 9.70
CA TYR A 59 -32.11 -9.40 10.57
C TYR A 59 -33.17 -10.33 10.00
N ASP A 60 -34.29 -9.79 9.56
CA ASP A 60 -35.38 -10.58 8.98
C ASP A 60 -34.94 -11.34 7.71
N LEU A 61 -34.15 -10.70 6.84
CA LEU A 61 -33.63 -11.33 5.63
C LEU A 61 -32.57 -12.39 5.95
N GLN A 62 -31.71 -12.14 6.93
CA GLN A 62 -30.71 -13.11 7.39
C GLN A 62 -31.37 -14.36 7.97
N GLU A 63 -32.41 -14.17 8.81
CA GLU A 63 -33.19 -15.26 9.39
C GLU A 63 -33.87 -16.09 8.30
N LYS A 64 -34.52 -15.45 7.34
CA LYS A 64 -35.17 -16.13 6.20
C LYS A 64 -34.16 -16.86 5.34
N THR A 65 -32.97 -16.30 5.10
CA THR A 65 -31.91 -16.95 4.33
C THR A 65 -31.36 -18.18 5.07
N LEU A 66 -31.17 -18.10 6.39
CA LEU A 66 -30.75 -19.23 7.22
C LEU A 66 -31.79 -20.36 7.19
N ASN A 67 -33.04 -20.02 7.36
CA ASN A 67 -34.12 -21.01 7.53
C ASN A 67 -34.60 -21.61 6.22
N TRP A 68 -34.60 -20.86 5.12
CA TRP A 68 -35.27 -21.24 3.87
C TRP A 68 -34.32 -21.52 2.71
N SER A 69 -33.14 -20.89 2.66
CA SER A 69 -32.23 -21.01 1.51
C SER A 69 -30.92 -21.72 1.84
N GLY A 70 -30.71 -22.16 3.08
CA GLY A 70 -29.53 -22.89 3.49
C GLY A 70 -28.29 -22.00 3.67
N GLY A 71 -28.48 -20.78 4.12
CA GLY A 71 -27.40 -19.93 4.62
C GLY A 71 -26.72 -20.54 5.84
N THR A 72 -25.54 -20.09 6.18
CA THR A 72 -24.79 -20.53 7.37
C THR A 72 -24.69 -19.40 8.40
N VAL A 73 -24.48 -19.78 9.68
CA VAL A 73 -24.28 -18.78 10.75
C VAL A 73 -23.08 -17.86 10.46
N LYS A 74 -22.04 -18.36 9.79
CA LYS A 74 -20.86 -17.54 9.39
C LYS A 74 -21.13 -16.62 8.21
N ASP A 75 -21.99 -17.05 7.30
CA ASP A 75 -22.40 -16.27 6.13
C ASP A 75 -23.90 -16.48 5.86
N PRO A 76 -24.74 -15.77 6.61
CA PRO A 76 -26.18 -15.95 6.52
C PRO A 76 -26.78 -15.49 5.19
N MET A 77 -26.06 -14.67 4.42
CA MET A 77 -26.55 -14.13 3.15
C MET A 77 -26.10 -14.91 1.90
N THR A 78 -25.27 -15.96 2.05
CA THR A 78 -24.67 -16.73 0.93
C THR A 78 -25.68 -17.17 -0.12
N ASN A 79 -26.86 -17.61 0.30
CA ASN A 79 -27.90 -18.15 -0.57
C ASN A 79 -29.11 -17.21 -0.77
N MET A 80 -28.94 -15.91 -0.55
CA MET A 80 -30.01 -14.92 -0.73
C MET A 80 -30.67 -15.00 -2.11
N HIS A 81 -29.93 -15.37 -3.14
CA HIS A 81 -30.41 -15.53 -4.53
C HIS A 81 -31.48 -16.63 -4.69
N ARG A 82 -31.63 -17.54 -3.71
CA ARG A 82 -32.66 -18.59 -3.69
C ARG A 82 -33.99 -18.14 -3.09
N LEU A 83 -34.01 -16.96 -2.46
CA LEU A 83 -35.23 -16.40 -1.89
C LEU A 83 -36.10 -15.80 -2.97
N PRO A 84 -37.45 -15.89 -2.83
CA PRO A 84 -38.37 -15.19 -3.70
C PRO A 84 -38.11 -13.68 -3.75
N ALA A 85 -38.28 -13.06 -4.91
CA ALA A 85 -38.09 -11.62 -5.10
C ALA A 85 -38.94 -10.77 -4.14
N SER A 86 -40.14 -11.23 -3.77
CA SER A 86 -41.01 -10.58 -2.80
C SER A 86 -40.38 -10.44 -1.42
N ILE A 87 -39.54 -11.38 -1.00
CA ILE A 87 -38.84 -11.34 0.29
C ILE A 87 -37.62 -10.40 0.21
N VAL A 88 -36.90 -10.40 -0.91
CA VAL A 88 -35.68 -9.58 -1.09
C VAL A 88 -36.00 -8.13 -1.43
N LYS A 89 -37.23 -7.86 -1.92
CA LYS A 89 -37.67 -6.56 -2.46
C LYS A 89 -37.39 -5.38 -1.54
N GLU A 90 -37.84 -5.46 -0.28
CA GLU A 90 -37.72 -4.32 0.65
C GLU A 90 -36.24 -4.06 1.03
N TYR A 91 -35.46 -5.10 1.18
CA TYR A 91 -34.02 -4.98 1.37
C TYR A 91 -33.34 -4.27 0.18
N ALA A 92 -33.66 -4.69 -1.05
CA ALA A 92 -33.09 -4.09 -2.26
C ALA A 92 -33.52 -2.62 -2.44
N LYS A 93 -34.77 -2.28 -2.15
CA LYS A 93 -35.28 -0.89 -2.16
C LYS A 93 -34.54 -0.02 -1.13
N GLN A 94 -34.31 -0.54 0.07
CA GLN A 94 -33.58 0.18 1.10
C GLN A 94 -32.13 0.44 0.66
N ASP A 95 -31.45 -0.53 0.09
CA ASP A 95 -30.08 -0.36 -0.42
C ASP A 95 -29.97 0.78 -1.45
N VAL A 96 -30.90 0.83 -2.40
CA VAL A 96 -30.95 1.90 -3.41
C VAL A 96 -31.24 3.26 -2.77
N SER A 97 -32.20 3.32 -1.87
CA SER A 97 -32.59 4.55 -1.16
C SER A 97 -31.43 5.11 -0.33
N LEU A 98 -30.80 4.25 0.50
CA LEU A 98 -29.67 4.64 1.33
C LEU A 98 -28.47 5.10 0.49
N THR A 99 -28.19 4.40 -0.60
CA THR A 99 -27.10 4.76 -1.53
C THR A 99 -27.33 6.16 -2.13
N LEU A 100 -28.54 6.48 -2.57
CA LEU A 100 -28.87 7.79 -3.13
C LEU A 100 -28.83 8.89 -2.06
N ARG A 101 -29.35 8.64 -0.87
CA ARG A 101 -29.32 9.59 0.26
C ARG A 101 -27.88 9.89 0.69
N LEU A 102 -27.04 8.87 0.80
CA LEU A 102 -25.61 9.05 1.06
C LEU A 102 -24.93 9.87 -0.03
N TRP A 103 -25.23 9.61 -1.29
CA TRP A 103 -24.68 10.41 -2.38
C TRP A 103 -25.08 11.88 -2.28
N ASN A 104 -26.34 12.18 -2.02
CA ASN A 104 -26.81 13.55 -1.88
C ASN A 104 -26.08 14.29 -0.75
N LEU A 105 -25.77 13.61 0.35
CA LEU A 105 -24.97 14.15 1.43
C LEU A 105 -23.49 14.29 1.05
N PHE A 106 -22.88 13.22 0.53
CA PHE A 106 -21.46 13.21 0.20
C PHE A 106 -21.11 14.16 -0.93
N ASN A 107 -22.01 14.34 -1.90
CA ASN A 107 -21.83 15.30 -2.98
C ASN A 107 -21.64 16.73 -2.45
N LYS A 108 -22.35 17.12 -1.40
CA LYS A 108 -22.16 18.40 -0.70
C LYS A 108 -20.85 18.42 0.09
N LYS A 109 -20.57 17.35 0.86
CA LYS A 109 -19.34 17.24 1.66
C LYS A 109 -18.05 17.27 0.83
N LEU A 110 -18.08 16.79 -0.40
CA LEU A 110 -16.92 16.84 -1.31
C LEU A 110 -16.55 18.27 -1.69
N ASP A 111 -17.47 19.23 -1.65
CA ASP A 111 -17.25 20.64 -1.94
C ASP A 111 -16.98 21.49 -0.69
N GLU A 112 -17.06 20.92 0.50
CA GLU A 112 -16.69 21.62 1.73
C GLU A 112 -15.23 22.05 1.69
N VAL A 113 -15.00 23.34 2.01
CA VAL A 113 -13.66 23.92 2.02
C VAL A 113 -12.93 23.45 3.28
N LEU A 114 -11.93 22.61 3.10
CA LEU A 114 -11.15 22.03 4.20
C LEU A 114 -9.90 22.86 4.52
N TYR A 115 -9.38 23.58 3.53
CA TYR A 115 -8.22 24.44 3.69
C TYR A 115 -8.23 25.58 2.67
N ILE A 116 -7.79 26.77 3.09
CA ILE A 116 -7.57 27.92 2.22
C ILE A 116 -6.08 28.21 2.25
N LYS A 117 -5.45 28.22 1.07
CA LYS A 117 -4.03 28.53 0.97
C LYS A 117 -3.80 30.01 1.24
N PRO A 118 -2.90 30.36 2.16
CA PRO A 118 -2.62 31.77 2.46
C PRO A 118 -2.00 32.54 1.27
N GLU A 119 -1.27 31.82 0.40
CA GLU A 119 -0.48 32.43 -0.68
C GLU A 119 -1.34 32.96 -1.83
N ASP A 120 -2.44 32.28 -2.15
CA ASP A 120 -3.26 32.56 -3.34
C ASP A 120 -4.76 32.51 -3.06
N ASN A 121 -5.18 32.37 -1.81
CA ASN A 121 -6.57 32.21 -1.37
C ASN A 121 -7.30 31.03 -2.05
N SER A 122 -6.57 30.09 -2.66
CA SER A 122 -7.19 28.93 -3.30
C SER A 122 -7.81 27.98 -2.26
N LYS A 123 -9.05 27.61 -2.53
CA LYS A 123 -9.83 26.71 -1.68
C LYS A 123 -9.50 25.25 -2.01
N LYS A 124 -9.20 24.46 -1.01
CA LYS A 124 -8.96 23.03 -1.12
C LYS A 124 -10.15 22.24 -0.62
N THR A 125 -10.69 21.40 -1.49
CA THR A 125 -11.84 20.53 -1.26
C THR A 125 -11.51 19.10 -1.68
N CYS A 126 -12.35 18.15 -1.33
CA CYS A 126 -12.19 16.75 -1.78
C CYS A 126 -12.63 16.51 -3.23
N ARG A 127 -13.22 17.49 -3.90
CA ARG A 127 -13.83 17.35 -5.23
C ARG A 127 -12.83 16.88 -6.29
N ASN A 128 -11.67 17.52 -6.39
CA ASN A 128 -10.69 17.20 -7.42
C ASN A 128 -10.23 15.74 -7.38
N ILE A 129 -9.92 15.24 -6.19
CA ILE A 129 -9.48 13.85 -6.05
C ILE A 129 -10.64 12.85 -6.27
N PHE A 130 -11.85 13.22 -5.89
CA PHE A 130 -13.03 12.41 -6.18
C PHE A 130 -13.29 12.30 -7.69
N GLU A 131 -13.12 13.38 -8.45
CA GLU A 131 -13.24 13.34 -9.92
C GLU A 131 -12.13 12.48 -10.55
N LEU A 132 -10.90 12.55 -10.06
CA LEU A 132 -9.82 11.68 -10.51
C LEU A 132 -10.18 10.20 -10.29
N GLU A 133 -10.61 9.82 -9.08
CA GLU A 133 -10.98 8.45 -8.77
C GLU A 133 -12.20 7.97 -9.57
N THR A 134 -13.16 8.85 -9.81
CA THR A 134 -14.34 8.57 -10.64
C THR A 134 -13.97 8.35 -12.12
N LYS A 135 -13.08 9.16 -12.68
CA LYS A 135 -12.57 8.99 -14.05
C LYS A 135 -11.70 7.74 -14.21
N LEU A 136 -10.99 7.35 -13.16
CA LEU A 136 -10.17 6.16 -13.15
C LEU A 136 -11.00 4.86 -13.13
N PHE A 137 -12.18 4.88 -12.54
CA PHE A 137 -13.00 3.69 -12.32
C PHE A 137 -13.24 2.85 -13.59
N PRO A 138 -13.64 3.40 -14.77
CA PRO A 138 -13.82 2.62 -15.99
C PRO A 138 -12.53 1.92 -16.45
N CYS A 139 -11.37 2.56 -16.28
CA CYS A 139 -10.08 1.95 -16.56
C CYS A 139 -9.86 0.67 -15.72
N LEU A 140 -10.14 0.75 -14.42
CA LEU A 140 -9.98 -0.40 -13.52
C LEU A 140 -10.95 -1.55 -13.86
N VAL A 141 -12.19 -1.23 -14.25
CA VAL A 141 -13.14 -2.22 -14.76
C VAL A 141 -12.59 -2.91 -16.00
N ASP A 142 -12.09 -2.13 -16.97
CA ASP A 142 -11.53 -2.70 -18.20
C ASP A 142 -10.23 -3.48 -17.94
N MET A 143 -9.37 -3.03 -17.02
CA MET A 143 -8.20 -3.80 -16.58
C MET A 143 -8.60 -5.16 -15.98
N LYS A 144 -9.61 -5.19 -15.11
CA LYS A 144 -10.12 -6.44 -14.52
C LYS A 144 -10.68 -7.38 -15.58
N PHE A 145 -11.46 -6.89 -16.54
CA PHE A 145 -12.01 -7.70 -17.62
C PHE A 145 -10.96 -8.15 -18.63
N LYS A 146 -10.01 -7.29 -18.98
CA LYS A 146 -8.90 -7.63 -19.86
C LYS A 146 -8.02 -8.71 -19.19
N GLY A 147 -7.72 -8.53 -17.90
CA GLY A 147 -6.79 -9.37 -17.18
C GLY A 147 -5.38 -9.33 -17.79
N VAL A 148 -4.49 -10.14 -17.27
CA VAL A 148 -3.13 -10.32 -17.80
C VAL A 148 -2.96 -11.75 -18.32
N ARG A 149 -2.39 -11.90 -19.51
CA ARG A 149 -2.10 -13.21 -20.09
C ARG A 149 -0.95 -13.89 -19.36
N ILE A 150 -1.09 -15.22 -19.17
CA ILE A 150 -0.08 -16.06 -18.55
C ILE A 150 0.21 -17.29 -19.40
N ASP A 151 1.48 -17.66 -19.53
CA ASP A 151 1.89 -18.94 -20.13
C ASP A 151 1.69 -20.07 -19.11
N VAL A 152 0.51 -20.69 -19.15
CA VAL A 152 0.09 -21.76 -18.24
C VAL A 152 1.02 -22.97 -18.32
N GLN A 153 1.48 -23.33 -19.54
CA GLN A 153 2.36 -24.48 -19.71
C GLN A 153 3.75 -24.21 -19.11
N LYS A 154 4.27 -22.99 -19.31
CA LYS A 154 5.52 -22.56 -18.69
C LYS A 154 5.39 -22.51 -17.17
N ALA A 155 4.24 -22.05 -16.62
CA ALA A 155 3.97 -22.05 -15.19
C ALA A 155 3.98 -23.47 -14.60
N LYS A 156 3.30 -24.42 -15.22
CA LYS A 156 3.32 -25.83 -14.80
C LYS A 156 4.72 -26.45 -14.85
N ARG A 157 5.51 -26.15 -15.91
CA ARG A 157 6.91 -26.59 -16.00
C ARG A 157 7.78 -25.98 -14.90
N LEU A 158 7.60 -24.69 -14.61
CA LEU A 158 8.30 -24.00 -13.52
C LEU A 158 7.97 -24.62 -12.16
N GLY A 159 6.69 -24.93 -11.90
CA GLY A 159 6.25 -25.60 -10.66
C GLY A 159 6.99 -26.93 -10.45
N LYS A 160 7.01 -27.80 -11.46
CA LYS A 160 7.75 -29.08 -11.42
C LYS A 160 9.26 -28.89 -11.22
N PHE A 161 9.84 -27.90 -11.88
CA PHE A 161 11.27 -27.57 -11.72
C PHE A 161 11.59 -27.14 -10.27
N LEU A 162 10.79 -26.27 -9.68
CA LEU A 162 10.98 -25.78 -8.31
C LEU A 162 10.83 -26.90 -7.29
N GLU A 163 9.84 -27.77 -7.49
CA GLU A 163 9.61 -28.95 -6.67
C GLU A 163 10.82 -29.91 -6.71
N GLY A 164 11.28 -30.27 -7.91
CA GLY A 164 12.47 -31.12 -8.07
C GLY A 164 13.73 -30.52 -7.45
N ARG A 165 13.90 -29.18 -7.50
CA ARG A 165 15.03 -28.50 -6.85
C ARG A 165 14.90 -28.54 -5.34
N ARG A 166 13.71 -28.37 -4.77
CA ARG A 166 13.43 -28.54 -3.34
C ARG A 166 13.78 -29.95 -2.88
N ASP A 167 13.22 -30.96 -3.55
CA ASP A 167 13.35 -32.35 -3.17
C ASP A 167 14.80 -32.83 -3.26
N LYS A 168 15.54 -32.40 -4.28
CA LYS A 168 16.98 -32.66 -4.37
C LYS A 168 17.75 -32.15 -3.14
N LEU A 169 17.45 -30.95 -2.63
CA LEU A 169 18.09 -30.43 -1.43
C LEU A 169 17.71 -31.23 -0.17
N LEU A 170 16.45 -31.64 -0.06
CA LEU A 170 15.97 -32.45 1.07
C LEU A 170 16.58 -33.85 1.06
N ASN A 171 16.70 -34.49 -0.10
CA ASN A 171 17.36 -35.76 -0.25
C ASN A 171 18.85 -35.70 0.14
N ILE A 172 19.57 -34.66 -0.27
CA ILE A 172 20.96 -34.44 0.15
C ILE A 172 21.06 -34.30 1.68
N ILE A 173 20.14 -33.58 2.33
CA ILE A 173 20.11 -33.46 3.78
C ILE A 173 19.88 -34.86 4.40
N LYS A 174 18.87 -35.58 3.93
CA LYS A 174 18.51 -36.92 4.43
C LYS A 174 19.67 -37.91 4.29
N GLU A 175 20.28 -38.01 3.12
CA GLU A 175 21.41 -38.90 2.85
C GLU A 175 22.64 -38.60 3.70
N LYS A 176 22.96 -37.32 3.92
CA LYS A 176 24.18 -36.91 4.63
C LYS A 176 24.02 -36.80 6.14
N THR A 177 22.79 -36.64 6.64
CA THR A 177 22.53 -36.46 8.09
C THR A 177 21.63 -37.51 8.69
N ASN A 178 21.06 -38.40 7.90
CA ASN A 178 20.02 -39.36 8.29
C ASN A 178 18.79 -38.70 8.98
N VAL A 179 18.53 -37.40 8.67
CA VAL A 179 17.38 -36.66 9.19
C VAL A 179 16.45 -36.30 8.03
N ASP A 180 15.21 -36.78 8.13
CA ASP A 180 14.14 -36.40 7.22
C ASP A 180 13.55 -35.06 7.64
N VAL A 181 13.78 -34.00 6.86
CA VAL A 181 13.46 -32.61 7.23
C VAL A 181 12.15 -32.14 6.59
N GLN A 182 11.17 -31.83 7.44
CA GLN A 182 10.00 -31.07 7.06
C GLN A 182 10.29 -29.56 7.26
N ILE A 183 10.49 -28.87 6.15
CA ILE A 183 11.08 -27.51 6.13
C ILE A 183 10.30 -26.44 6.92
N TRP A 184 8.99 -26.59 7.10
CA TRP A 184 8.16 -25.65 7.86
C TRP A 184 7.91 -26.07 9.31
N ALA A 185 8.23 -27.31 9.67
CA ALA A 185 8.06 -27.80 11.03
C ALA A 185 9.29 -27.53 11.90
N ALA A 186 9.17 -26.63 12.86
CA ALA A 186 10.26 -26.27 13.77
C ALA A 186 10.83 -27.48 14.52
N ALA A 187 9.96 -28.43 14.94
CA ALA A 187 10.36 -29.67 15.57
C ALA A 187 11.24 -30.56 14.67
N SER A 188 10.93 -30.64 13.39
CA SER A 188 11.75 -31.39 12.42
C SER A 188 13.13 -30.74 12.24
N ILE A 189 13.19 -29.43 12.15
CA ILE A 189 14.46 -28.73 12.03
C ILE A 189 15.26 -28.80 13.34
N LYS A 190 14.60 -28.83 14.52
CA LYS A 190 15.26 -29.09 15.83
C LYS A 190 16.06 -30.40 15.82
N LYS A 191 15.55 -31.47 15.16
CA LYS A 191 16.28 -32.73 14.99
C LYS A 191 17.55 -32.52 14.16
N LEU A 192 17.48 -31.75 13.06
CA LEU A 192 18.66 -31.44 12.25
C LEU A 192 19.68 -30.59 13.02
N LEU A 193 19.24 -29.58 13.77
CA LEU A 193 20.10 -28.77 14.63
C LEU A 193 20.86 -29.63 15.65
N LYS A 194 20.15 -30.54 16.33
CA LYS A 194 20.74 -31.47 17.28
C LYS A 194 21.74 -32.41 16.60
N ASN A 195 21.37 -32.99 15.46
CA ASN A 195 22.25 -33.87 14.70
C ASN A 195 23.55 -33.15 14.27
N GLN A 196 23.47 -31.86 13.88
CA GLN A 196 24.59 -31.04 13.46
C GLN A 196 25.30 -30.30 14.60
N LYS A 197 24.93 -30.58 15.88
CA LYS A 197 25.50 -29.92 17.08
C LYS A 197 25.45 -28.40 17.04
N ILE A 198 24.37 -27.83 16.49
CA ILE A 198 24.16 -26.39 16.37
C ILE A 198 23.37 -25.93 17.59
N THR A 199 23.87 -24.93 18.32
CA THR A 199 23.30 -24.38 19.56
C THR A 199 23.07 -22.86 19.53
N ASP A 200 23.57 -22.18 18.53
CA ASP A 200 23.55 -20.72 18.38
C ASP A 200 22.22 -20.17 17.82
N TYR A 201 21.09 -20.68 18.31
CA TYR A 201 19.77 -20.22 17.93
C TYR A 201 18.92 -19.84 19.14
N LYS A 202 17.93 -18.96 18.92
CA LYS A 202 16.95 -18.56 19.93
C LYS A 202 15.78 -19.54 19.94
N THR A 203 15.16 -19.71 21.10
CA THR A 203 13.94 -20.52 21.28
C THR A 203 12.73 -19.65 21.59
N THR A 204 11.54 -20.19 21.37
CA THR A 204 10.28 -19.57 21.79
C THR A 204 10.09 -19.76 23.30
N PRO A 205 9.61 -18.74 24.05
CA PRO A 205 9.54 -18.82 25.52
C PRO A 205 8.67 -19.96 26.07
N LYS A 206 7.56 -20.29 25.38
CA LYS A 206 6.59 -21.28 25.87
C LYS A 206 6.83 -22.69 25.37
N SER A 207 7.29 -22.86 24.14
CA SER A 207 7.37 -24.18 23.49
C SER A 207 8.81 -24.67 23.29
N GLU A 208 9.80 -23.85 23.64
CA GLU A 208 11.24 -24.12 23.46
C GLU A 208 11.63 -24.55 22.02
N MET A 209 10.80 -24.18 21.06
CA MET A 209 11.07 -24.48 19.65
C MET A 209 12.04 -23.45 19.06
N PRO A 210 12.93 -23.89 18.15
CA PRO A 210 13.90 -22.99 17.54
C PRO A 210 13.21 -21.89 16.74
N GLN A 211 13.62 -20.65 17.00
CA GLN A 211 13.28 -19.50 16.15
C GLN A 211 14.27 -19.47 14.99
N LEU A 212 13.75 -19.68 13.78
CA LEU A 212 14.53 -19.82 12.56
C LEU A 212 14.20 -18.72 11.56
N PRO A 213 14.63 -17.47 11.84
CA PRO A 213 14.46 -16.35 10.90
C PRO A 213 15.11 -16.69 9.56
N LYS A 214 14.57 -16.11 8.48
CA LYS A 214 15.06 -16.32 7.12
C LYS A 214 16.57 -16.03 7.02
N ASP A 215 17.02 -14.93 7.62
CA ASP A 215 18.42 -14.50 7.55
C ASP A 215 19.33 -15.43 8.34
N PHE A 216 18.92 -15.90 9.53
CA PHE A 216 19.68 -16.90 10.28
C PHE A 216 19.95 -18.14 9.43
N LEU A 217 18.92 -18.74 8.83
CA LEU A 217 19.10 -19.93 7.99
C LEU A 217 19.97 -19.67 6.76
N ARG A 218 19.83 -18.49 6.15
CA ARG A 218 20.48 -18.14 4.89
C ARG A 218 21.98 -17.84 5.06
N THR A 219 22.36 -17.21 6.17
CA THR A 219 23.74 -16.77 6.43
C THR A 219 24.54 -17.72 7.33
N HIS A 220 23.88 -18.74 7.89
CA HIS A 220 24.51 -19.67 8.83
C HIS A 220 25.69 -20.43 8.19
N LYS A 221 26.74 -20.70 8.98
CA LYS A 221 27.94 -21.43 8.54
C LYS A 221 27.62 -22.84 8.05
N ASN A 222 26.67 -23.53 8.70
CA ASN A 222 26.26 -24.89 8.33
C ASN A 222 25.52 -24.90 6.99
N ARG A 223 26.01 -25.71 6.05
CA ARG A 223 25.45 -25.80 4.68
C ARG A 223 24.01 -26.35 4.65
N PHE A 224 23.67 -27.25 5.58
CA PHE A 224 22.35 -27.88 5.60
C PHE A 224 21.26 -26.89 6.02
N LEU A 225 21.57 -25.95 6.92
CA LEU A 225 20.63 -24.84 7.22
C LEU A 225 20.43 -23.91 6.03
N ARG A 226 21.48 -23.64 5.26
CA ARG A 226 21.34 -22.90 3.98
C ARG A 226 20.54 -23.70 2.95
N PHE A 227 20.64 -25.03 2.93
CA PHE A 227 19.78 -25.88 2.08
C PHE A 227 18.31 -25.83 2.52
N VAL A 228 18.04 -25.84 3.83
CA VAL A 228 16.68 -25.62 4.35
C VAL A 228 16.13 -24.24 3.93
N ALA A 229 16.95 -23.18 4.05
CA ALA A 229 16.56 -21.84 3.59
C ALA A 229 16.20 -21.83 2.10
N LYS A 230 17.03 -22.48 1.27
CA LYS A 230 16.81 -22.54 -0.18
C LYS A 230 15.64 -23.45 -0.55
N ALA A 231 15.43 -24.55 0.16
CA ALA A 231 14.27 -25.41 -0.01
C ALA A 231 12.97 -24.67 0.33
N ARG A 232 12.93 -23.89 1.42
CA ARG A 232 11.80 -22.99 1.75
C ARG A 232 11.53 -21.96 0.65
N GLU A 233 12.58 -21.41 0.06
CA GLU A 233 12.45 -20.44 -1.05
C GLU A 233 11.79 -21.09 -2.28
N TYR A 234 12.21 -22.30 -2.67
CA TYR A 234 11.61 -23.04 -3.78
C TYR A 234 10.17 -23.47 -3.47
N ASP A 235 9.93 -23.98 -2.27
CA ASP A 235 8.59 -24.40 -1.84
C ASP A 235 7.61 -23.24 -1.84
N LYS A 236 7.99 -22.10 -1.25
CA LYS A 236 7.18 -20.88 -1.28
C LYS A 236 6.94 -20.39 -2.71
N ALA A 237 7.97 -20.43 -3.57
CA ALA A 237 7.84 -20.01 -4.96
C ALA A 237 6.84 -20.89 -5.72
N LYS A 238 6.86 -22.22 -5.50
CA LYS A 238 5.90 -23.14 -6.10
C LYS A 238 4.50 -22.93 -5.52
N ASN A 239 4.32 -23.14 -4.23
CA ASN A 239 2.98 -23.23 -3.62
C ASN A 239 2.28 -21.87 -3.55
N THR A 240 2.99 -20.79 -3.18
CA THR A 240 2.37 -19.46 -3.00
C THR A 240 2.24 -18.71 -4.32
N PHE A 241 3.24 -18.81 -5.20
CA PHE A 241 3.23 -18.01 -6.42
C PHE A 241 2.79 -18.84 -7.64
N VAL A 242 3.41 -19.98 -7.96
CA VAL A 242 3.03 -20.71 -9.18
C VAL A 242 1.63 -21.31 -9.05
N ASP A 243 1.40 -22.13 -8.04
CA ASP A 243 0.10 -22.79 -7.82
C ASP A 243 -0.97 -21.75 -7.49
N GLY A 244 -0.65 -20.81 -6.60
CA GLY A 244 -1.58 -19.74 -6.24
C GLY A 244 -1.94 -18.80 -7.41
N LEU A 245 -1.12 -18.68 -8.48
CA LEU A 245 -1.51 -18.00 -9.70
C LEU A 245 -2.38 -18.89 -10.57
N LEU A 246 -2.03 -20.19 -10.68
CA LEU A 246 -2.77 -21.14 -11.52
C LEU A 246 -4.21 -21.34 -11.04
N ASP A 247 -4.47 -21.23 -9.74
CA ASP A 247 -5.83 -21.31 -9.16
C ASP A 247 -6.76 -20.17 -9.64
N PHE A 248 -6.18 -19.05 -10.10
CA PHE A 248 -6.93 -17.89 -10.59
C PHE A 248 -6.91 -17.74 -12.11
N VAL A 249 -6.39 -18.74 -12.84
CA VAL A 249 -6.35 -18.67 -14.31
C VAL A 249 -7.72 -18.99 -14.90
N HIS A 250 -8.19 -18.09 -15.75
CA HIS A 250 -9.35 -18.30 -16.58
C HIS A 250 -9.02 -17.93 -18.04
N ASN A 251 -9.16 -18.87 -18.98
CA ASN A 251 -8.84 -18.68 -20.41
C ASN A 251 -7.44 -18.05 -20.63
N ASP A 252 -6.41 -18.65 -20.02
CA ASP A 252 -5.01 -18.21 -20.06
C ASP A 252 -4.78 -16.76 -19.55
N ARG A 253 -5.68 -16.26 -18.70
CA ARG A 253 -5.59 -14.94 -18.09
C ARG A 253 -5.84 -14.97 -16.59
N ILE A 254 -5.28 -14.00 -15.92
CA ILE A 254 -5.52 -13.71 -14.49
C ILE A 254 -6.27 -12.39 -14.38
N HIS A 255 -7.40 -12.41 -13.69
CA HIS A 255 -8.29 -11.27 -13.49
C HIS A 255 -8.28 -10.84 -12.02
N ALA A 256 -7.17 -10.24 -11.58
CA ALA A 256 -7.02 -9.82 -10.19
C ALA A 256 -8.05 -8.77 -9.75
N ASP A 257 -8.44 -8.80 -8.50
CA ASP A 257 -9.22 -7.73 -7.89
C ASP A 257 -8.31 -6.54 -7.59
N ILE A 258 -8.75 -5.35 -8.02
CA ILE A 258 -8.03 -4.09 -7.81
C ILE A 258 -8.81 -3.24 -6.79
N ASN A 259 -8.23 -3.06 -5.61
CA ASN A 259 -8.80 -2.20 -4.58
C ASN A 259 -8.29 -0.77 -4.81
N GLN A 260 -9.19 0.09 -5.28
CA GLN A 260 -8.89 1.47 -5.66
C GLN A 260 -8.57 2.36 -4.46
N ILE A 261 -9.21 2.08 -3.33
CA ILE A 261 -9.15 2.83 -2.08
C ILE A 261 -9.09 1.86 -0.91
N ARG A 262 -8.85 2.38 0.30
CA ARG A 262 -8.93 1.58 1.51
C ARG A 262 -10.36 1.07 1.73
N SER A 263 -10.46 -0.20 2.07
CA SER A 263 -11.70 -0.85 2.49
C SER A 263 -11.36 -1.94 3.52
N GLU A 264 -12.36 -2.62 4.05
CA GLU A 264 -12.16 -3.79 4.93
C GLU A 264 -11.39 -4.92 4.24
N LYS A 265 -11.49 -5.01 2.91
CA LYS A 265 -10.87 -6.05 2.10
C LYS A 265 -9.45 -5.72 1.64
N GLY A 266 -8.95 -4.52 1.89
CA GLY A 266 -7.62 -4.08 1.46
C GLY A 266 -7.54 -2.59 1.16
N GLY A 267 -6.53 -2.19 0.39
CA GLY A 267 -6.26 -0.80 0.07
C GLY A 267 -5.38 -0.07 1.07
N THR A 268 -5.08 1.18 0.80
CA THR A 268 -4.19 2.00 1.62
C THR A 268 -4.78 3.38 1.91
N VAL A 269 -4.41 3.96 3.03
CA VAL A 269 -4.81 5.35 3.39
C VAL A 269 -4.11 6.41 2.51
N THR A 270 -3.05 6.03 1.80
CA THR A 270 -2.30 6.93 0.91
C THR A 270 -2.88 7.00 -0.50
N GLY A 271 -3.92 6.22 -0.81
CA GLY A 271 -4.50 6.15 -2.14
C GLY A 271 -3.78 5.19 -3.11
N ARG A 272 -2.71 4.51 -2.69
CA ARG A 272 -2.11 3.44 -3.48
C ARG A 272 -3.11 2.30 -3.67
N PHE A 273 -3.07 1.64 -4.83
CA PHE A 273 -3.82 0.41 -5.05
C PHE A 273 -3.32 -0.72 -4.15
N SER A 274 -4.20 -1.66 -3.88
CA SER A 274 -3.81 -3.01 -3.52
C SER A 274 -4.52 -4.01 -4.41
N MET A 275 -3.93 -5.20 -4.57
CA MET A 275 -4.51 -6.28 -5.37
C MET A 275 -4.76 -7.51 -4.51
N SER A 276 -5.78 -8.27 -4.89
CA SER A 276 -6.13 -9.55 -4.27
C SER A 276 -6.69 -10.49 -5.34
N ASN A 277 -6.75 -11.76 -5.02
CA ASN A 277 -7.36 -12.80 -5.86
C ASN A 277 -6.83 -12.85 -7.32
N PRO A 278 -5.50 -12.97 -7.57
CA PRO A 278 -4.38 -12.97 -6.66
C PRO A 278 -3.73 -11.57 -6.47
N ASN A 279 -2.81 -11.43 -5.50
CA ASN A 279 -2.05 -10.19 -5.35
C ASN A 279 -0.85 -10.15 -6.31
N LEU A 280 -1.05 -9.57 -7.49
CA LEU A 280 -0.01 -9.45 -8.52
C LEU A 280 1.12 -8.48 -8.14
N GLN A 281 0.89 -7.56 -7.19
CA GLN A 281 1.92 -6.64 -6.71
C GLN A 281 2.99 -7.32 -5.84
N GLN A 282 2.75 -8.56 -5.41
CA GLN A 282 3.71 -9.35 -4.63
C GLN A 282 4.55 -10.33 -5.47
N ILE A 283 4.39 -10.34 -6.79
CA ILE A 283 5.22 -11.17 -7.67
C ILE A 283 6.69 -10.80 -7.48
N PRO A 284 7.55 -11.77 -7.13
CA PRO A 284 8.96 -11.49 -6.91
C PRO A 284 9.63 -10.87 -8.15
N SER A 285 10.51 -9.89 -7.94
CA SER A 285 11.26 -9.24 -9.02
C SER A 285 12.74 -9.62 -9.05
N LYS A 286 13.32 -9.98 -7.88
CA LYS A 286 14.76 -10.15 -7.74
C LYS A 286 15.20 -11.61 -7.84
N GLY A 287 16.40 -11.81 -8.40
CA GLY A 287 17.06 -13.09 -8.50
C GLY A 287 16.42 -14.05 -9.51
N PHE A 288 16.95 -15.27 -9.56
CA PHE A 288 16.52 -16.28 -10.53
C PHE A 288 15.00 -16.57 -10.46
N ILE A 289 14.46 -16.77 -9.25
CA ILE A 289 13.02 -17.08 -9.08
C ILE A 289 12.17 -15.90 -9.53
N GLY A 290 12.53 -14.67 -9.16
CA GLY A 290 11.79 -13.48 -9.56
C GLY A 290 11.71 -13.34 -11.07
N LYS A 291 12.85 -13.45 -11.76
CA LYS A 291 12.91 -13.44 -13.22
C LYS A 291 12.00 -14.53 -13.83
N LYS A 292 12.12 -15.79 -13.35
CA LYS A 292 11.31 -16.91 -13.85
C LYS A 292 9.81 -16.76 -13.59
N MET A 293 9.42 -16.14 -12.47
CA MET A 293 8.03 -15.83 -12.18
C MET A 293 7.48 -14.76 -13.13
N ARG A 294 8.22 -13.68 -13.36
CA ARG A 294 7.83 -12.62 -14.28
C ARG A 294 7.78 -13.11 -15.75
N GLU A 295 8.64 -14.04 -16.16
CA GLU A 295 8.61 -14.67 -17.49
C GLU A 295 7.30 -15.40 -17.81
N LEU A 296 6.45 -15.66 -16.81
CA LEU A 296 5.12 -16.29 -17.01
C LEU A 296 4.10 -15.31 -17.62
N PHE A 297 4.27 -14.01 -17.40
CA PHE A 297 3.35 -12.97 -17.85
C PHE A 297 3.76 -12.51 -19.24
N ILE A 298 2.82 -12.63 -20.18
CA ILE A 298 3.06 -12.39 -21.61
C ILE A 298 2.14 -11.29 -22.15
N PRO A 299 2.56 -10.54 -23.18
CA PRO A 299 1.76 -9.50 -23.79
C PRO A 299 0.57 -10.06 -24.59
N GLU A 300 -0.28 -9.18 -25.11
CA GLU A 300 -1.27 -9.52 -26.12
C GLU A 300 -0.61 -10.03 -27.39
N ILE A 301 -1.37 -10.82 -28.16
CA ILE A 301 -0.87 -11.37 -29.43
C ILE A 301 -0.49 -10.24 -30.39
N GLY A 302 0.71 -10.32 -30.97
CA GLY A 302 1.24 -9.29 -31.87
C GLY A 302 1.78 -8.03 -31.16
N CYS A 303 1.95 -8.10 -29.84
CA CYS A 303 2.50 -7.02 -29.04
C CYS A 303 3.79 -7.45 -28.32
N GLU A 304 4.56 -6.47 -27.88
CA GLU A 304 5.63 -6.64 -26.90
C GLU A 304 5.14 -6.26 -25.50
N TRP A 305 5.75 -6.85 -24.48
CA TRP A 305 5.57 -6.40 -23.10
C TRP A 305 6.33 -5.10 -22.90
N GLY A 306 5.67 -4.08 -22.42
CA GLY A 306 6.28 -2.83 -22.00
C GLY A 306 6.08 -2.62 -20.51
N SER A 307 7.17 -2.40 -19.79
CA SER A 307 7.20 -1.94 -18.41
C SER A 307 7.65 -0.48 -18.38
N PHE A 308 6.81 0.38 -17.85
CA PHE A 308 7.07 1.81 -17.70
C PHE A 308 7.12 2.14 -16.22
N ASP A 309 8.29 2.52 -15.72
CA ASP A 309 8.52 2.77 -14.31
C ASP A 309 8.97 4.23 -14.08
N TYR A 310 8.34 4.92 -13.14
CA TYR A 310 8.81 6.25 -12.77
C TYR A 310 10.20 6.16 -12.13
N SER A 311 11.17 6.74 -12.80
CA SER A 311 12.54 6.80 -12.27
C SER A 311 12.57 7.61 -10.98
N GLN A 312 12.70 6.91 -9.86
CA GLN A 312 12.81 7.53 -8.54
C GLN A 312 11.64 8.49 -8.22
N GLN A 313 10.39 8.08 -8.43
CA GLN A 313 9.19 8.91 -8.27
C GLN A 313 9.12 9.64 -6.92
N GLU A 314 9.22 8.91 -5.81
CA GLU A 314 9.14 9.50 -4.47
C GLU A 314 10.29 10.51 -4.19
N PRO A 315 11.56 10.20 -4.48
CA PRO A 315 12.65 11.18 -4.43
C PRO A 315 12.39 12.47 -5.21
N ARG A 316 11.88 12.36 -6.44
CA ARG A 316 11.56 13.53 -7.27
C ARG A 316 10.45 14.38 -6.64
N ILE A 317 9.46 13.76 -6.04
CA ILE A 317 8.39 14.46 -5.31
C ILE A 317 8.95 15.18 -4.07
N VAL A 318 9.89 14.57 -3.35
CA VAL A 318 10.57 15.23 -2.21
C VAL A 318 11.30 16.48 -2.66
N VAL A 319 12.08 16.40 -3.74
CA VAL A 319 12.80 17.55 -4.30
C VAL A 319 11.83 18.62 -4.80
N HIS A 320 10.73 18.23 -5.47
CA HIS A 320 9.68 19.16 -5.87
C HIS A 320 9.16 19.99 -4.68
N TYR A 321 8.80 19.34 -3.57
CA TYR A 321 8.31 20.05 -2.39
C TYR A 321 9.38 20.91 -1.73
N ALA A 322 10.63 20.43 -1.67
CA ALA A 322 11.73 21.20 -1.11
C ALA A 322 12.01 22.49 -1.93
N LEU A 323 12.05 22.39 -3.27
CA LEU A 323 12.17 23.53 -4.17
C LEU A 323 10.99 24.49 -4.08
N LYS A 324 9.76 23.97 -3.98
CA LYS A 324 8.54 24.76 -3.92
C LYS A 324 8.50 25.73 -2.72
N ILE A 325 9.14 25.36 -1.63
CA ILE A 325 9.22 26.19 -0.41
C ILE A 325 10.61 26.76 -0.18
N ASN A 326 11.46 26.80 -1.22
CA ASN A 326 12.81 27.37 -1.23
C ASN A 326 13.65 26.91 -0.01
N MET A 327 13.79 25.59 0.19
CA MET A 327 14.55 25.06 1.31
C MET A 327 16.05 25.23 1.10
N PRO A 328 16.82 25.62 2.14
CA PRO A 328 18.28 25.70 2.06
C PRO A 328 18.91 24.37 1.59
N GLY A 329 19.93 24.44 0.73
CA GLY A 329 20.63 23.28 0.20
C GLY A 329 19.94 22.62 -0.98
N THR A 330 18.93 23.30 -1.59
CA THR A 330 18.23 22.81 -2.79
C THR A 330 18.57 23.62 -4.05
N GLU A 331 19.44 24.61 -3.95
CA GLU A 331 19.74 25.59 -5.00
C GLU A 331 20.16 24.92 -6.31
N ASN A 332 21.03 23.93 -6.25
CA ASN A 332 21.55 23.21 -7.42
C ASN A 332 20.76 21.92 -7.74
N LEU A 333 19.78 21.52 -6.89
CA LEU A 333 19.09 20.25 -7.10
C LEU A 333 18.27 20.22 -8.39
N LYS A 334 17.72 21.36 -8.81
CA LYS A 334 16.95 21.44 -10.05
C LYS A 334 17.81 21.07 -11.25
N GLU A 335 18.99 21.69 -11.37
CA GLU A 335 19.93 21.44 -12.47
C GLU A 335 20.41 19.97 -12.47
N GLU A 336 20.71 19.43 -11.29
CA GLU A 336 21.13 18.05 -11.15
C GLU A 336 20.01 17.05 -11.53
N PHE A 337 18.74 17.33 -11.16
CA PHE A 337 17.61 16.45 -11.48
C PHE A 337 17.07 16.62 -12.89
N ASP A 338 17.40 17.71 -13.58
CA ASP A 338 17.02 17.93 -14.97
C ASP A 338 17.99 17.18 -15.93
N LYS A 339 19.12 16.65 -15.44
CA LYS A 339 20.00 15.76 -16.19
C LYS A 339 19.35 14.40 -16.44
N ASP A 340 19.61 13.78 -17.58
CA ASP A 340 18.99 12.51 -17.96
C ASP A 340 19.47 11.32 -17.10
N ASP A 341 20.68 11.38 -16.55
CA ASP A 341 21.31 10.38 -15.68
C ASP A 341 21.14 10.68 -14.18
N ALA A 342 20.28 11.62 -13.81
CA ALA A 342 20.09 12.04 -12.42
C ALA A 342 19.72 10.88 -11.50
N ASP A 343 20.56 10.63 -10.50
CA ASP A 343 20.34 9.64 -9.45
C ASP A 343 20.32 10.31 -8.07
N PHE A 344 19.14 10.45 -7.48
CA PHE A 344 18.97 11.04 -6.14
C PHE A 344 19.88 10.40 -5.08
N HIS A 345 20.03 9.08 -5.14
CA HIS A 345 20.86 8.40 -4.14
C HIS A 345 22.34 8.69 -4.34
N GLN A 346 22.77 8.90 -5.58
CA GLN A 346 24.15 9.32 -5.87
C GLN A 346 24.35 10.80 -5.50
N ILE A 347 23.44 11.68 -5.89
CA ILE A 347 23.49 13.11 -5.52
C ILE A 347 23.62 13.27 -4.00
N VAL A 348 22.76 12.56 -3.24
CA VAL A 348 22.83 12.57 -1.77
C VAL A 348 24.10 11.93 -1.24
N ALA A 349 24.60 10.87 -1.87
CA ALA A 349 25.87 10.24 -1.51
C ALA A 349 27.05 11.22 -1.63
N ASP A 350 27.07 11.98 -2.72
CA ASP A 350 28.10 12.98 -3.00
C ASP A 350 28.02 14.16 -2.02
N MET A 351 26.81 14.68 -1.77
CA MET A 351 26.57 15.74 -0.77
C MET A 351 27.01 15.31 0.64
N ALA A 352 26.64 14.10 1.06
CA ALA A 352 26.91 13.59 2.39
C ALA A 352 28.32 12.93 2.51
N LYS A 353 29.05 12.79 1.41
CA LYS A 353 30.35 12.11 1.32
C LYS A 353 30.30 10.68 1.89
N ILE A 354 29.28 9.92 1.51
CA ILE A 354 29.04 8.53 1.91
C ILE A 354 28.83 7.63 0.68
N PRO A 355 29.06 6.31 0.81
CA PRO A 355 28.78 5.39 -0.29
C PRO A 355 27.29 5.42 -0.71
N ARG A 356 27.01 5.37 -2.02
CA ARG A 356 25.66 5.38 -2.61
C ARG A 356 24.72 4.34 -1.97
N LYS A 357 25.25 3.15 -1.64
CA LYS A 357 24.46 2.11 -0.96
C LYS A 357 23.95 2.54 0.42
N GLN A 358 24.77 3.28 1.18
CA GLN A 358 24.37 3.85 2.48
C GLN A 358 23.37 4.99 2.28
N ALA A 359 23.63 5.89 1.33
CA ALA A 359 22.69 6.96 0.99
C ALA A 359 21.32 6.42 0.61
N LYS A 360 21.26 5.36 -0.21
CA LYS A 360 19.99 4.70 -0.57
C LYS A 360 19.23 4.18 0.65
N VAL A 361 19.90 3.51 1.58
CA VAL A 361 19.26 2.98 2.81
C VAL A 361 18.75 4.12 3.71
N ILE A 362 19.56 5.18 3.85
CA ILE A 362 19.18 6.35 4.67
C ILE A 362 17.99 7.09 4.04
N ASN A 363 18.05 7.38 2.74
CA ASN A 363 16.99 8.08 2.01
C ASN A 363 15.65 7.35 2.14
N LEU A 364 15.63 6.05 1.79
CA LEU A 364 14.43 5.24 1.93
C LEU A 364 13.98 5.16 3.39
N GLY A 365 14.93 4.99 4.30
CA GLY A 365 14.62 4.93 5.72
C GLY A 365 13.97 6.20 6.25
N LEU A 366 14.47 7.36 5.89
CA LEU A 366 13.91 8.65 6.30
C LEU A 366 12.52 8.90 5.70
N PHE A 367 12.31 8.51 4.43
CA PHE A 367 10.99 8.61 3.80
C PHE A 367 9.93 7.78 4.55
N TYR A 368 10.36 6.69 5.20
CA TYR A 368 9.50 5.82 6.00
C TYR A 368 9.60 6.04 7.52
N GLY A 369 10.23 7.15 7.96
CA GLY A 369 10.34 7.49 9.38
C GLY A 369 11.31 6.58 10.17
N MET A 370 12.34 6.07 9.51
CA MET A 370 13.34 5.22 10.15
C MET A 370 14.22 6.01 11.12
N GLY A 371 14.24 5.58 12.37
CA GLY A 371 15.18 6.11 13.37
C GLY A 371 16.57 5.44 13.33
N LYS A 372 17.51 6.01 14.08
CA LYS A 372 18.92 5.57 14.20
C LYS A 372 19.08 4.06 14.46
N THR A 373 18.30 3.51 15.39
CA THR A 373 18.39 2.08 15.77
C THR A 373 18.07 1.13 14.60
N LYS A 374 17.12 1.50 13.75
CA LYS A 374 16.78 0.70 12.56
C LYS A 374 17.86 0.85 11.50
N LEU A 375 18.40 2.06 11.29
CA LEU A 375 19.52 2.31 10.39
C LEU A 375 20.76 1.47 10.76
N GLN A 376 21.07 1.41 12.07
CA GLN A 376 22.15 0.60 12.60
C GLN A 376 22.02 -0.88 12.19
N LYS A 377 20.83 -1.44 12.32
CA LYS A 377 20.53 -2.83 11.94
C LYS A 377 20.61 -3.06 10.44
N GLU A 378 20.02 -2.18 9.64
CA GLU A 378 19.99 -2.30 8.17
C GLU A 378 21.38 -2.22 7.54
N LEU A 379 22.26 -1.40 8.08
CA LEU A 379 23.62 -1.23 7.59
C LEU A 379 24.66 -2.10 8.32
N ASN A 380 24.23 -2.86 9.34
CA ASN A 380 25.11 -3.67 10.21
C ASN A 380 26.28 -2.87 10.78
N LEU A 381 25.99 -1.67 11.30
CA LEU A 381 26.95 -0.75 11.91
C LEU A 381 26.90 -0.84 13.44
N ASP A 382 28.01 -0.50 14.09
CA ASP A 382 27.98 -0.20 15.52
C ASP A 382 27.24 1.12 15.80
N GLU A 383 26.88 1.36 17.06
CA GLU A 383 26.07 2.51 17.44
C GLU A 383 26.77 3.85 17.15
N ASN A 384 28.08 3.92 17.37
CA ASN A 384 28.86 5.14 17.15
C ASN A 384 28.95 5.48 15.66
N LYS A 385 29.24 4.48 14.82
CA LYS A 385 29.26 4.66 13.35
C LYS A 385 27.89 5.02 12.80
N ALA A 386 26.83 4.38 13.28
CA ALA A 386 25.47 4.71 12.87
C ALA A 386 25.09 6.14 13.28
N THR A 387 25.46 6.57 14.49
CA THR A 387 25.21 7.94 14.98
C THR A 387 25.97 8.96 14.14
N LYS A 388 27.27 8.74 13.90
CA LYS A 388 28.08 9.64 13.09
C LYS A 388 27.54 9.74 11.65
N LEU A 389 27.20 8.61 11.04
CA LEU A 389 26.62 8.57 9.71
C LEU A 389 25.31 9.35 9.63
N PHE A 390 24.42 9.17 10.62
CA PHE A 390 23.15 9.85 10.69
C PHE A 390 23.31 11.38 10.87
N GLN A 391 24.24 11.80 11.72
CA GLN A 391 24.58 13.20 11.92
C GLN A 391 25.18 13.84 10.66
N THR A 392 26.17 13.17 10.04
CA THR A 392 26.80 13.64 8.80
C THR A 392 25.77 13.81 7.68
N TYR A 393 24.89 12.82 7.52
CA TYR A 393 23.81 12.91 6.54
C TYR A 393 22.91 14.14 6.77
N HIS A 394 22.43 14.33 7.99
CA HIS A 394 21.56 15.45 8.31
C HIS A 394 22.21 16.82 8.24
N ALA A 395 23.53 16.88 8.45
CA ALA A 395 24.29 18.12 8.30
C ALA A 395 24.49 18.50 6.83
N GLN A 396 24.71 17.51 5.97
CA GLN A 396 25.00 17.73 4.56
C GLN A 396 23.73 17.76 3.68
N VAL A 397 22.64 17.09 4.10
CA VAL A 397 21.37 17.00 3.38
C VAL A 397 20.22 17.44 4.29
N PRO A 398 20.21 18.70 4.76
CA PRO A 398 19.26 19.17 5.78
C PRO A 398 17.83 19.19 5.26
N PHE A 399 17.61 19.45 3.97
CA PHE A 399 16.28 19.67 3.39
C PHE A 399 15.31 18.50 3.59
N VAL A 400 15.78 17.25 3.62
CA VAL A 400 14.91 16.07 3.81
C VAL A 400 14.33 16.05 5.23
N ARG A 401 15.19 16.24 6.24
CA ARG A 401 14.76 16.30 7.64
C ARG A 401 13.89 17.51 7.90
N ASP A 402 14.31 18.66 7.42
CA ASP A 402 13.62 19.93 7.67
C ASP A 402 12.25 19.96 6.98
N LEU A 403 12.12 19.39 5.78
CA LEU A 403 10.83 19.18 5.12
C LEU A 403 9.94 18.26 5.97
N SER A 404 10.47 17.15 6.47
CA SER A 404 9.73 16.23 7.34
C SER A 404 9.23 16.93 8.60
N GLN A 405 10.07 17.73 9.26
CA GLN A 405 9.69 18.50 10.45
C GLN A 405 8.65 19.59 10.14
N ARG A 406 8.80 20.32 9.04
CA ARG A 406 7.82 21.33 8.62
C ARG A 406 6.46 20.71 8.34
N LEU A 407 6.43 19.56 7.65
CA LEU A 407 5.19 18.83 7.38
C LEU A 407 4.54 18.27 8.65
N SER A 408 5.34 17.75 9.59
CA SER A 408 4.83 17.32 10.89
C SER A 408 4.23 18.47 11.68
N LYS A 409 4.90 19.63 11.72
CA LYS A 409 4.38 20.85 12.37
C LYS A 409 3.11 21.36 11.68
N PHE A 410 3.08 21.35 10.33
CA PHE A 410 1.89 21.74 9.59
C PHE A 410 0.70 20.82 9.90
N ALA A 411 0.92 19.50 9.90
CA ALA A 411 -0.09 18.52 10.26
C ALA A 411 -0.56 18.64 11.71
N SER A 412 0.35 18.92 12.65
CA SER A 412 0.01 19.20 14.04
C SER A 412 -0.89 20.42 14.18
N LYS A 413 -0.57 21.51 13.49
CA LYS A 413 -1.34 22.77 13.54
C LYS A 413 -2.70 22.64 12.87
N ASN A 414 -2.73 22.14 11.63
CA ASN A 414 -3.92 22.17 10.79
C ASN A 414 -4.78 20.90 10.89
N GLY A 415 -4.25 19.81 11.44
CA GLY A 415 -4.93 18.51 11.53
C GLY A 415 -5.05 17.78 10.20
N LEU A 416 -4.45 18.31 9.15
CA LEU A 416 -4.51 17.74 7.80
C LEU A 416 -3.30 18.16 6.97
N LEU A 417 -3.10 17.49 5.86
CA LEU A 417 -2.29 17.91 4.72
C LEU A 417 -2.94 17.40 3.43
N PHE A 418 -2.45 17.84 2.27
CA PHE A 418 -2.97 17.42 0.97
C PHE A 418 -1.86 17.21 -0.05
N THR A 419 -2.04 16.22 -0.91
CA THR A 419 -1.08 15.78 -1.94
C THR A 419 -1.09 16.68 -3.17
N LEU A 420 -0.30 16.33 -4.19
CA LEU A 420 -0.29 17.00 -5.51
C LEU A 420 -1.66 16.90 -6.22
N GLY A 421 -2.41 15.85 -6.00
CA GLY A 421 -3.76 15.66 -6.54
C GLY A 421 -4.90 16.16 -5.65
N ASP A 422 -4.58 16.93 -4.59
CA ASP A 422 -5.53 17.41 -3.59
C ASP A 422 -6.18 16.28 -2.75
N ARG A 423 -5.52 15.14 -2.60
CA ARG A 423 -5.93 14.09 -1.66
C ARG A 423 -5.61 14.53 -0.24
N PHE A 424 -6.62 14.58 0.61
CA PHE A 424 -6.43 14.91 2.00
C PHE A 424 -5.88 13.73 2.81
N CYS A 425 -5.05 14.05 3.79
CA CYS A 425 -4.56 13.14 4.81
C CYS A 425 -4.83 13.80 6.16
N ARG A 426 -5.75 13.22 6.94
CA ARG A 426 -6.21 13.79 8.20
C ARG A 426 -5.50 13.20 9.40
N PHE A 427 -5.28 14.02 10.42
CA PHE A 427 -4.66 13.66 11.69
C PHE A 427 -5.63 14.01 12.84
N ASP A 428 -6.76 13.28 12.88
CA ASP A 428 -7.87 13.58 13.79
C ASP A 428 -7.67 13.03 15.20
N LYS A 429 -6.82 11.99 15.34
CA LYS A 429 -6.52 11.36 16.63
C LYS A 429 -5.60 12.22 17.47
N TRP A 430 -5.78 12.13 18.76
CA TRP A 430 -4.97 12.80 19.77
C TRP A 430 -4.31 11.78 20.68
N GLU A 431 -3.17 12.16 21.27
CA GLU A 431 -2.39 11.33 22.18
C GLU A 431 -1.84 12.15 23.33
N THR A 432 -1.66 11.50 24.49
CA THR A 432 -0.96 12.12 25.61
C THR A 432 0.51 12.32 25.26
N ARG A 433 1.09 13.46 25.69
CA ARG A 433 2.53 13.71 25.55
C ARG A 433 3.35 13.09 26.70
N ASP A 434 2.72 12.97 27.85
CA ASP A 434 3.35 12.51 29.06
C ASP A 434 3.47 10.99 29.01
N LYS A 435 4.72 10.54 28.93
CA LYS A 435 5.09 9.12 29.06
C LYS A 435 5.67 8.95 30.45
N GLU A 436 4.94 8.32 31.31
CA GLU A 436 5.44 7.97 32.64
C GLU A 436 6.30 6.69 32.53
N TRP A 437 7.43 6.70 33.22
CA TRP A 437 8.24 5.52 33.36
C TRP A 437 7.60 4.58 34.38
N ASP A 438 7.21 3.38 33.93
CA ASP A 438 6.70 2.33 34.82
C ASP A 438 7.86 1.42 35.25
N PRO A 439 8.33 1.52 36.49
CA PRO A 439 9.43 0.70 37.00
C PRO A 439 9.09 -0.78 37.11
N LYS A 440 7.80 -1.16 37.19
CA LYS A 440 7.36 -2.55 37.30
C LYS A 440 7.56 -3.32 36.00
N ILE A 441 7.37 -2.66 34.86
CA ILE A 441 7.52 -3.26 33.54
C ILE A 441 8.81 -2.80 32.82
N ASN A 442 9.61 -1.96 33.48
CA ASN A 442 10.88 -1.41 32.97
C ASN A 442 10.75 -0.77 31.58
N ARG A 443 9.66 -0.02 31.34
CA ARG A 443 9.39 0.72 30.10
C ARG A 443 8.46 1.89 30.36
N PHE A 444 8.41 2.82 29.40
CA PHE A 444 7.42 3.89 29.45
C PHE A 444 5.99 3.35 29.25
N THR A 445 5.04 3.96 29.94
CA THR A 445 3.61 3.70 29.75
C THR A 445 3.21 3.85 28.28
N GLU A 446 2.20 3.11 27.86
CA GLU A 446 1.65 3.28 26.54
C GLU A 446 0.94 4.63 26.45
N VAL A 447 1.12 5.30 25.30
CA VAL A 447 0.45 6.56 25.01
C VAL A 447 -1.03 6.30 24.81
N GLU A 448 -1.88 7.01 25.55
CA GLU A 448 -3.32 6.92 25.34
C GLU A 448 -3.73 7.62 24.05
N LEU A 449 -4.60 6.98 23.28
CA LEU A 449 -5.09 7.46 22.00
C LEU A 449 -6.58 7.80 22.07
N TYR A 450 -6.89 9.02 21.66
CA TYR A 450 -8.27 9.54 21.60
C TYR A 450 -8.69 9.74 20.15
N ALA A 451 -9.92 9.37 19.83
CA ALA A 451 -10.43 9.44 18.47
C ALA A 451 -10.63 10.88 17.97
N THR A 452 -10.91 11.83 18.88
CA THR A 452 -11.14 13.24 18.57
C THR A 452 -10.52 14.15 19.61
N LYS A 453 -10.34 15.46 19.27
CA LYS A 453 -9.88 16.49 20.21
C LYS A 453 -10.81 16.60 21.42
N GLU A 454 -12.12 16.54 21.19
CA GLU A 454 -13.14 16.63 22.23
C GLU A 454 -13.00 15.51 23.27
N LYS A 455 -12.80 14.26 22.81
CA LYS A 455 -12.57 13.12 23.72
C LYS A 455 -11.30 13.29 24.53
N ALA A 456 -10.22 13.79 23.92
CA ALA A 456 -8.98 14.08 24.61
C ALA A 456 -9.16 15.23 25.64
N MET A 457 -9.90 16.28 25.29
CA MET A 457 -10.22 17.38 26.21
C MET A 457 -11.07 16.90 27.39
N ASN A 458 -12.04 16.04 27.17
CA ASN A 458 -12.83 15.47 28.24
C ASN A 458 -12.00 14.58 29.17
N ALA A 459 -11.08 13.77 28.63
CA ALA A 459 -10.14 13.00 29.44
C ALA A 459 -9.21 13.91 30.28
N TYR A 460 -8.70 14.98 29.67
CA TYR A 460 -7.90 15.98 30.38
C TYR A 460 -8.68 16.64 31.51
N ARG A 461 -9.93 17.05 31.30
CA ARG A 461 -10.81 17.62 32.32
C ARG A 461 -11.00 16.69 33.53
N LEU A 462 -11.24 15.40 33.25
CA LEU A 462 -11.38 14.37 34.28
C LEU A 462 -10.10 14.17 35.08
N ASP A 463 -8.94 14.10 34.41
CA ASP A 463 -7.63 13.99 35.05
C ASP A 463 -7.31 15.22 35.97
N GLN A 464 -7.64 16.44 35.51
CA GLN A 464 -7.45 17.66 36.31
C GLN A 464 -8.40 17.69 37.51
N MET A 465 -9.64 17.23 37.37
CA MET A 465 -10.60 17.09 38.44
C MET A 465 -10.11 16.09 39.50
N GLU A 466 -9.59 14.95 39.07
CA GLU A 466 -9.04 13.94 39.99
C GLU A 466 -7.78 14.40 40.71
N LYS A 467 -6.86 15.08 40.01
CA LYS A 467 -5.58 15.54 40.59
C LYS A 467 -5.72 16.76 41.48
N TYR A 468 -6.59 17.69 41.12
CA TYR A 468 -6.62 19.03 41.76
C TYR A 468 -7.98 19.39 42.37
N GLY A 469 -8.99 18.53 42.23
CA GLY A 469 -10.34 18.79 42.76
C GLY A 469 -11.04 20.00 42.13
N LYS A 470 -10.54 20.53 41.03
CA LYS A 470 -11.09 21.72 40.35
C LYS A 470 -11.39 21.41 38.87
N TYR A 471 -12.55 21.88 38.42
CA TYR A 471 -12.86 21.93 37.00
C TYR A 471 -12.06 23.07 36.36
N ILE A 472 -10.98 22.73 35.69
CA ILE A 472 -10.20 23.68 34.89
C ILE A 472 -10.67 23.58 33.48
N ASP A 473 -11.29 24.63 32.96
CA ASP A 473 -11.59 24.70 31.52
C ASP A 473 -10.24 24.85 30.80
N PRO A 474 -9.82 23.87 29.98
CA PRO A 474 -8.52 23.93 29.36
C PRO A 474 -8.52 25.08 28.37
N ASP A 475 -7.79 26.15 28.67
CA ASP A 475 -7.35 27.01 27.61
C ASP A 475 -6.51 26.17 26.64
N CYS A 476 -6.52 26.53 25.34
CA CYS A 476 -5.86 25.72 24.31
C CYS A 476 -4.37 25.51 24.61
N GLU A 477 -3.72 26.43 25.27
CA GLU A 477 -2.29 26.37 25.56
C GLU A 477 -1.95 25.36 26.65
N HIS A 478 -2.78 25.26 27.69
CA HIS A 478 -2.55 24.29 28.78
C HIS A 478 -2.85 22.85 28.32
N PHE A 479 -3.91 22.66 27.55
CA PHE A 479 -4.23 21.35 26.94
C PHE A 479 -3.10 20.88 26.01
N GLU A 480 -2.59 21.76 25.14
CA GLU A 480 -1.56 21.41 24.16
C GLU A 480 -0.19 21.11 24.77
N LYS A 481 0.05 21.44 26.05
CA LYS A 481 1.24 20.98 26.81
C LYS A 481 1.18 19.47 27.07
N HIS A 482 0.00 18.94 27.35
CA HIS A 482 -0.21 17.54 27.77
C HIS A 482 -0.70 16.63 26.66
N TYR A 483 -1.32 17.19 25.61
CA TYR A 483 -1.89 16.44 24.49
C TYR A 483 -1.38 16.98 23.15
N ALA A 484 -1.26 16.08 22.18
CA ALA A 484 -0.88 16.43 20.82
C ALA A 484 -1.67 15.62 19.80
N ARG A 485 -1.73 16.10 18.56
CA ARG A 485 -2.23 15.28 17.45
C ARG A 485 -1.32 14.07 17.25
N ALA A 486 -1.93 12.90 17.24
CA ALA A 486 -1.24 11.62 17.07
C ALA A 486 -0.76 11.41 15.62
N PHE A 487 0.32 10.66 15.48
CA PHE A 487 0.85 10.19 14.19
C PHE A 487 1.33 11.28 13.22
N THR A 488 1.50 12.52 13.64
CA THR A 488 1.92 13.61 12.76
C THR A 488 3.33 13.39 12.15
N TYR A 489 4.16 12.57 12.79
CA TYR A 489 5.43 12.11 12.23
C TYR A 489 5.28 11.34 10.90
N ARG A 490 4.07 10.84 10.58
CA ARG A 490 3.76 10.17 9.31
C ARG A 490 3.41 11.15 8.18
N ALA A 491 3.33 12.45 8.47
CA ALA A 491 2.90 13.48 7.51
C ALA A 491 3.75 13.44 6.24
N PHE A 492 5.07 13.39 6.37
CA PHE A 492 6.00 13.30 5.24
C PHE A 492 5.71 12.08 4.37
N ASN A 493 5.62 10.90 4.97
CA ASN A 493 5.36 9.66 4.23
C ASN A 493 3.99 9.70 3.53
N ARG A 494 2.93 10.15 4.22
CA ARG A 494 1.58 10.26 3.64
C ARG A 494 1.54 11.23 2.46
N LEU A 495 2.24 12.37 2.56
CA LEU A 495 2.34 13.35 1.47
C LEU A 495 3.02 12.76 0.24
N ILE A 496 4.20 12.17 0.42
CA ILE A 496 5.03 11.69 -0.68
C ILE A 496 4.37 10.49 -1.37
N GLN A 497 3.98 9.47 -0.61
CA GLN A 497 3.32 8.29 -1.17
C GLN A 497 1.95 8.61 -1.79
N GLY A 498 1.18 9.51 -1.18
CA GLY A 498 -0.10 9.92 -1.72
C GLY A 498 0.06 10.68 -3.03
N SER A 499 1.03 11.60 -3.10
CA SER A 499 1.35 12.33 -4.34
C SER A 499 1.82 11.39 -5.45
N ALA A 500 2.64 10.39 -5.12
CA ALA A 500 3.06 9.36 -6.07
C ALA A 500 1.87 8.54 -6.58
N ALA A 501 0.95 8.14 -5.70
CA ALA A 501 -0.26 7.43 -6.09
C ALA A 501 -1.16 8.28 -7.00
N ASP A 502 -1.33 9.56 -6.71
CA ASP A 502 -2.14 10.48 -7.52
C ASP A 502 -1.54 10.69 -8.91
N MET A 503 -0.20 10.79 -9.03
CA MET A 503 0.50 10.85 -10.32
C MET A 503 0.23 9.60 -11.15
N THR A 504 0.44 8.42 -10.59
CA THR A 504 0.22 7.15 -11.29
C THR A 504 -1.25 6.99 -11.73
N LYS A 505 -2.20 7.32 -10.85
CA LYS A 505 -3.63 7.27 -11.15
C LYS A 505 -4.03 8.24 -12.26
N LYS A 506 -3.50 9.46 -12.22
CA LYS A 506 -3.73 10.45 -13.27
C LYS A 506 -3.16 9.99 -14.61
N ALA A 507 -1.96 9.43 -14.63
CA ALA A 507 -1.37 8.84 -15.85
C ALA A 507 -2.24 7.72 -16.42
N MET A 508 -2.81 6.86 -15.56
CA MET A 508 -3.73 5.80 -16.00
C MET A 508 -5.01 6.37 -16.61
N VAL A 509 -5.56 7.45 -16.07
CA VAL A 509 -6.71 8.15 -16.67
C VAL A 509 -6.33 8.71 -18.04
N ASP A 510 -5.20 9.42 -18.15
CA ASP A 510 -4.73 10.01 -19.40
C ASP A 510 -4.45 8.94 -20.49
N LEU A 511 -3.98 7.76 -20.09
CA LEU A 511 -3.80 6.60 -20.98
C LEU A 511 -5.14 6.00 -21.39
N TYR A 512 -6.06 5.84 -20.46
CA TYR A 512 -7.38 5.29 -20.74
C TYR A 512 -8.17 6.13 -21.73
N GLU A 513 -8.10 7.45 -21.62
CA GLU A 513 -8.71 8.40 -22.58
C GLU A 513 -8.10 8.26 -24.00
N LYS A 514 -6.86 7.76 -24.10
CA LYS A 514 -6.19 7.44 -25.38
C LYS A 514 -6.41 5.97 -25.85
N GLY A 515 -7.29 5.22 -25.15
CA GLY A 515 -7.62 3.83 -25.48
C GLY A 515 -6.58 2.80 -25.03
N ILE A 516 -5.64 3.17 -24.17
CA ILE A 516 -4.62 2.27 -23.62
C ILE A 516 -5.05 1.80 -22.23
N VAL A 517 -5.19 0.48 -22.07
CA VAL A 517 -5.56 -0.16 -20.80
C VAL A 517 -4.36 -0.96 -20.29
N PRO A 518 -3.77 -0.62 -19.15
CA PRO A 518 -2.70 -1.41 -18.54
C PRO A 518 -3.13 -2.85 -18.19
N HIS A 519 -2.18 -3.76 -18.08
CA HIS A 519 -2.42 -5.11 -17.55
C HIS A 519 -2.27 -5.14 -16.04
N ILE A 520 -1.19 -4.54 -15.55
CA ILE A 520 -0.83 -4.54 -14.14
C ILE A 520 -0.30 -3.14 -13.79
N GLN A 521 -0.60 -2.70 -12.58
CA GLN A 521 0.02 -1.54 -11.95
C GLN A 521 0.73 -2.01 -10.69
N ILE A 522 2.03 -1.72 -10.54
CA ILE A 522 2.82 -2.10 -9.36
C ILE A 522 3.58 -0.88 -8.88
N HIS A 523 3.18 -0.33 -7.75
CA HIS A 523 3.80 0.86 -7.14
C HIS A 523 3.83 2.06 -8.10
N ASP A 524 4.92 2.26 -8.79
CA ASP A 524 5.24 3.29 -9.78
C ASP A 524 5.36 2.75 -11.21
N GLU A 525 5.25 1.42 -11.41
CA GLU A 525 5.32 0.72 -12.70
C GLU A 525 3.94 0.52 -13.32
N LEU A 526 3.81 0.76 -14.62
CA LEU A 526 2.68 0.36 -15.47
C LEU A 526 3.13 -0.66 -16.51
N CYS A 527 2.51 -1.83 -16.50
CA CYS A 527 2.75 -2.88 -17.49
C CYS A 527 1.68 -2.84 -18.59
N VAL A 528 2.11 -2.73 -19.84
CA VAL A 528 1.24 -2.52 -21.00
C VAL A 528 1.68 -3.42 -22.15
N SER A 529 0.75 -3.87 -23.01
CA SER A 529 1.12 -4.44 -24.31
C SER A 529 1.29 -3.33 -25.32
N ILE A 530 2.43 -3.29 -25.99
CA ILE A 530 2.85 -2.27 -26.93
C ILE A 530 2.91 -2.84 -28.34
N ARG A 531 2.17 -2.27 -29.29
CA ARG A 531 2.13 -2.72 -30.69
C ARG A 531 3.23 -2.08 -31.54
N ASN A 532 3.59 -0.83 -31.20
CA ASN A 532 4.50 -0.05 -32.02
C ASN A 532 5.10 1.14 -31.24
N LYS A 533 6.09 1.77 -31.84
CA LYS A 533 6.79 2.95 -31.27
C LYS A 533 5.84 4.11 -30.92
N LYS A 534 4.76 4.30 -31.69
CA LYS A 534 3.80 5.39 -31.43
C LYS A 534 3.06 5.15 -30.10
N GLU A 535 2.56 3.93 -29.86
CA GLU A 535 1.93 3.59 -28.56
C GLU A 535 2.92 3.73 -27.40
N ARG A 536 4.16 3.25 -27.58
CA ARG A 536 5.22 3.45 -26.58
C ARG A 536 5.40 4.92 -26.21
N ASN A 537 5.59 5.77 -27.21
CA ASN A 537 5.78 7.20 -26.98
C ASN A 537 4.55 7.86 -26.31
N MET A 538 3.34 7.37 -26.62
CA MET A 538 2.11 7.83 -25.95
C MET A 538 2.07 7.48 -24.48
N VAL A 539 2.50 6.26 -24.10
CA VAL A 539 2.56 5.84 -22.68
C VAL A 539 3.61 6.66 -21.96
N HIS A 540 4.80 6.77 -22.52
CA HIS A 540 5.91 7.54 -21.95
C HIS A 540 5.52 8.99 -21.69
N ALA A 541 5.01 9.68 -22.72
CA ALA A 541 4.58 11.06 -22.61
C ALA A 541 3.40 11.26 -21.63
N ALA A 542 2.47 10.32 -21.56
CA ALA A 542 1.36 10.40 -20.60
C ALA A 542 1.85 10.30 -19.16
N MET A 543 2.82 9.43 -18.87
CA MET A 543 3.37 9.30 -17.53
C MET A 543 4.25 10.51 -17.16
N GLU A 544 5.15 10.95 -18.05
CA GLU A 544 6.05 12.07 -17.75
C GLU A 544 5.32 13.40 -17.54
N ASN A 545 4.23 13.64 -18.30
CA ASN A 545 3.56 14.94 -18.32
C ASN A 545 2.28 15.01 -17.50
N THR A 546 1.92 13.95 -16.77
CA THR A 546 0.63 13.83 -16.07
C THR A 546 0.46 14.89 -14.97
N ILE A 547 1.49 15.12 -14.16
CA ILE A 547 1.56 16.18 -13.15
C ILE A 547 2.92 16.86 -13.27
N LYS A 548 2.91 18.19 -13.48
CA LYS A 548 4.14 18.96 -13.62
C LYS A 548 4.81 19.14 -12.25
N LEU A 549 6.04 18.67 -12.12
CA LEU A 549 6.92 18.95 -10.99
C LEU A 549 7.83 20.16 -11.28
N ASN A 550 8.52 20.67 -10.27
CA ASN A 550 9.54 21.71 -10.41
C ASN A 550 10.84 21.18 -11.03
N ILE A 551 10.95 19.88 -11.19
CA ILE A 551 12.04 19.15 -11.85
C ILE A 551 11.46 18.23 -12.91
N LYS A 552 12.30 17.75 -13.84
CA LYS A 552 11.88 16.82 -14.89
C LYS A 552 11.36 15.51 -14.28
N ASN A 553 10.18 15.05 -14.72
CA ASN A 553 9.78 13.67 -14.52
C ASN A 553 10.54 12.79 -15.50
N LYS A 554 10.89 11.60 -15.07
CA LYS A 554 11.53 10.60 -15.92
C LYS A 554 10.82 9.27 -15.76
N VAL A 555 10.62 8.59 -16.89
CA VAL A 555 10.05 7.24 -16.95
C VAL A 555 11.06 6.34 -17.64
N ASP A 556 11.49 5.29 -16.95
CA ASP A 556 12.33 4.25 -17.52
C ASP A 556 11.45 3.25 -18.27
N TYR A 557 11.93 2.73 -19.38
CA TYR A 557 11.17 1.81 -20.23
C TYR A 557 11.97 0.54 -20.48
N GLU A 558 11.36 -0.58 -20.17
CA GLU A 558 11.85 -1.90 -20.50
C GLU A 558 10.84 -2.62 -21.42
N PHE A 559 11.31 -3.34 -22.41
CA PHE A 559 10.45 -4.07 -23.34
C PHE A 559 10.97 -5.46 -23.65
N GLY A 560 10.07 -6.36 -24.07
CA GLY A 560 10.46 -7.72 -24.40
C GLY A 560 9.30 -8.67 -24.66
N PRO A 561 9.58 -9.95 -24.86
CA PRO A 561 8.56 -10.97 -25.16
C PRO A 561 7.70 -11.32 -23.94
N ASN A 562 8.10 -10.94 -22.75
CA ASN A 562 7.40 -11.18 -21.48
C ASN A 562 7.97 -10.27 -20.38
N TRP A 563 7.32 -10.20 -19.24
CA TRP A 563 7.72 -9.32 -18.13
C TRP A 563 9.09 -9.63 -17.50
N GLY A 564 9.59 -10.87 -17.60
CA GLY A 564 10.85 -11.29 -16.98
C GLY A 564 12.05 -11.28 -17.92
N THR A 565 11.82 -11.09 -19.23
CA THR A 565 12.86 -11.03 -20.27
C THR A 565 12.68 -9.70 -21.01
N THR A 566 13.07 -8.62 -20.34
CA THR A 566 13.01 -7.26 -20.85
C THR A 566 14.43 -6.75 -21.11
N ASN A 567 14.55 -5.85 -22.07
CA ASN A 567 15.74 -5.07 -22.37
C ASN A 567 15.42 -3.61 -22.05
N GLU A 568 16.37 -2.90 -21.48
CA GLU A 568 16.32 -1.45 -21.32
C GLU A 568 16.55 -0.78 -22.69
N GLU A 569 15.87 0.34 -22.94
CA GLU A 569 16.09 1.19 -24.10
C GLU A 569 16.99 2.38 -23.79
#